data_9db0653fe48de610bef15c63a27b8099
#
_entry.id   9db0653fe48de610bef15c63a27b8099
#
_cell.length_a   1.000
_cell.length_b   1.000
_cell.length_c   1.000
_cell.angle_alpha   90.00
_cell.angle_beta   90.00
_cell.angle_gamma   90.00
#
_symmetry.space_group_name_H-M   'P 1'
#
loop_
_entity.id
_entity.type
_entity.pdbx_description
1 polymer ?
#
loop_
_entity_poly.entity_id
_entity_poly.type
_entity_poly.pdbx_seq_one_letter_code
_entity_poly.pdbx_strand_id
1 'polypeptide(L)'
;MPYQNILGDEGLYAYQQIYPIVALGVVLSSNALPSAYTQLVGDTHETQSVLKRLLWSLTATGFLIFIVLFVGAKSIASLMGDVHLTPMIHAASLSFIVIGALGLLRGHFQAKRDMHMPAYSQVLEQSIRVGIIGVVILLFVKQDLSIYQAGTWAIIASAFGFLGATIFLWRKRDVPHNNDEMPSLPWRKFIVATVIFAISHLIVILWQVVDSFTIVNMLRYGSGLPFKEAITEKGIYDRGASFIQMGLIVTTTFCFVLIPLLTETKKRGQ
;
A
#
# COMPACT_ATOMS: atom_id res chain seq x y z
N MET A 1 5.64 19.89 -1.98
CA MET A 1 5.78 18.55 -2.60
C MET A 1 5.91 18.75 -4.12
N PRO A 2 6.98 18.24 -4.78
CA PRO A 2 7.22 18.55 -6.21
C PRO A 2 6.06 18.16 -7.13
N TYR A 3 5.48 16.97 -6.92
CA TYR A 3 4.36 16.49 -7.74
C TYR A 3 3.17 17.44 -7.72
N GLN A 4 2.75 17.87 -6.55
CA GLN A 4 1.63 18.79 -6.36
C GLN A 4 1.87 20.19 -6.94
N ASN A 5 3.11 20.72 -6.78
CA ASN A 5 3.42 22.06 -7.25
C ASN A 5 3.50 22.15 -8.78
N ILE A 6 3.77 21.02 -9.45
CA ILE A 6 3.95 20.98 -10.92
C ILE A 6 2.66 20.56 -11.62
N LEU A 7 1.94 19.55 -11.10
CA LEU A 7 0.69 19.07 -11.71
C LEU A 7 -0.57 19.84 -11.24
N GLY A 8 -0.44 20.72 -10.23
CA GLY A 8 -1.56 21.49 -9.70
C GLY A 8 -2.55 20.66 -8.89
N ASP A 9 -3.71 21.28 -8.57
CA ASP A 9 -4.74 20.66 -7.74
C ASP A 9 -5.43 19.49 -8.45
N GLU A 10 -5.67 19.59 -9.75
CA GLU A 10 -6.26 18.52 -10.55
C GLU A 10 -5.33 17.28 -10.61
N GLY A 11 -4.01 17.47 -10.70
CA GLY A 11 -3.05 16.36 -10.67
C GLY A 11 -2.96 15.71 -9.29
N LEU A 12 -3.03 16.51 -8.22
CA LEU A 12 -3.09 15.99 -6.85
C LEU A 12 -4.37 15.18 -6.64
N TYR A 13 -5.51 15.72 -7.06
CA TYR A 13 -6.78 15.01 -7.05
C TYR A 13 -6.68 13.63 -7.70
N ALA A 14 -6.22 13.57 -8.95
CA ALA A 14 -6.13 12.31 -9.68
C ALA A 14 -5.30 11.26 -8.93
N TYR A 15 -4.16 11.66 -8.37
CA TYR A 15 -3.30 10.76 -7.59
C TYR A 15 -3.95 10.32 -6.28
N GLN A 16 -4.48 11.26 -5.50
CA GLN A 16 -5.08 10.99 -4.19
C GLN A 16 -6.36 10.14 -4.29
N GLN A 17 -7.09 10.28 -5.38
CA GLN A 17 -8.29 9.48 -5.63
C GLN A 17 -7.99 7.98 -5.74
N ILE A 18 -6.83 7.62 -6.28
CA ILE A 18 -6.40 6.21 -6.44
C ILE A 18 -5.55 5.74 -5.25
N TYR A 19 -4.99 6.67 -4.49
CA TYR A 19 -4.08 6.35 -3.40
C TYR A 19 -4.62 5.31 -2.39
N PRO A 20 -5.91 5.31 -1.98
CA PRO A 20 -6.44 4.30 -1.07
C PRO A 20 -6.28 2.87 -1.56
N ILE A 21 -6.38 2.63 -2.88
CA ILE A 21 -6.17 1.31 -3.48
C ILE A 21 -4.71 0.87 -3.32
N VAL A 22 -3.76 1.78 -3.58
CA VAL A 22 -2.32 1.51 -3.40
C VAL A 22 -1.98 1.35 -1.93
N ALA A 23 -2.54 2.20 -1.06
CA ALA A 23 -2.32 2.16 0.39
C ALA A 23 -2.78 0.84 1.02
N LEU A 24 -3.86 0.24 0.52
CA LEU A 24 -4.29 -1.09 0.92
C LEU A 24 -3.19 -2.12 0.65
N GLY A 25 -2.53 -2.05 -0.49
CA GLY A 25 -1.37 -2.87 -0.83
C GLY A 25 -0.19 -2.64 0.12
N VAL A 26 0.10 -1.39 0.47
CA VAL A 26 1.16 -1.05 1.44
C VAL A 26 0.86 -1.65 2.80
N VAL A 27 -0.37 -1.52 3.32
CA VAL A 27 -0.78 -2.10 4.61
C VAL A 27 -0.65 -3.61 4.61
N LEU A 28 -1.11 -4.27 3.56
CA LEU A 28 -1.01 -5.72 3.44
C LEU A 28 0.45 -6.19 3.42
N SER A 29 1.31 -5.55 2.61
CA SER A 29 2.69 -5.99 2.42
C SER A 29 3.64 -5.57 3.54
N SER A 30 3.35 -4.49 4.28
CA SER A 30 4.26 -3.96 5.30
C SER A 30 3.86 -4.28 6.73
N ASN A 31 2.57 -4.54 6.97
CA ASN A 31 2.04 -4.72 8.32
C ASN A 31 1.27 -6.05 8.48
N ALA A 32 0.17 -6.24 7.75
CA ALA A 32 -0.76 -7.32 8.02
C ALA A 32 -0.16 -8.71 7.75
N LEU A 33 0.33 -8.95 6.53
CA LEU A 33 0.91 -10.23 6.16
C LEU A 33 2.20 -10.56 6.93
N PRO A 34 3.16 -9.61 7.11
CA PRO A 34 4.34 -9.89 7.92
C PRO A 34 4.01 -10.28 9.35
N SER A 35 3.11 -9.55 10.02
CA SER A 35 2.71 -9.82 11.40
C SER A 35 1.99 -11.16 11.54
N ALA A 36 1.07 -11.46 10.62
CA ALA A 36 0.37 -12.75 10.60
C ALA A 36 1.32 -13.92 10.37
N TYR A 37 2.32 -13.76 9.48
CA TYR A 37 3.31 -14.78 9.24
C TYR A 37 4.22 -15.00 10.45
N THR A 38 4.70 -13.93 11.08
CA THR A 38 5.52 -14.00 12.28
C THR A 38 4.79 -14.71 13.42
N GLN A 39 3.49 -14.44 13.60
CA GLN A 39 2.67 -15.13 14.58
C GLN A 39 2.51 -16.62 14.24
N LEU A 40 2.28 -16.94 12.97
CA LEU A 40 2.15 -18.33 12.51
C LEU A 40 3.42 -19.16 12.77
N VAL A 41 4.58 -18.60 12.43
CA VAL A 41 5.89 -19.26 12.59
C VAL A 41 6.32 -19.32 14.05
N GLY A 42 5.89 -18.36 14.89
CA GLY A 42 6.10 -18.43 16.34
C GLY A 42 5.41 -19.63 16.99
N ASP A 43 4.29 -20.08 16.42
CA ASP A 43 3.55 -21.26 16.86
C ASP A 43 4.04 -22.59 16.18
N THR A 44 4.77 -22.48 15.06
CA THR A 44 5.22 -23.62 14.24
C THR A 44 6.63 -23.37 13.72
N HIS A 45 7.43 -24.44 13.53
CA HIS A 45 8.73 -24.28 12.91
C HIS A 45 8.62 -23.91 11.43
N GLU A 46 9.44 -22.95 10.98
CA GLU A 46 9.52 -22.56 9.59
C GLU A 46 10.14 -23.69 8.75
N THR A 47 9.38 -24.18 7.77
CA THR A 47 9.86 -25.14 6.78
C THR A 47 9.74 -24.55 5.37
N GLN A 48 10.62 -25.00 4.47
CA GLN A 48 10.60 -24.56 3.06
C GLN A 48 9.24 -24.82 2.39
N SER A 49 8.59 -25.92 2.75
CA SER A 49 7.27 -26.30 2.24
C SER A 49 6.17 -25.34 2.67
N VAL A 50 6.17 -24.87 3.93
CA VAL A 50 5.23 -23.87 4.46
C VAL A 50 5.40 -22.54 3.71
N LEU A 51 6.64 -22.05 3.59
CA LEU A 51 6.90 -20.80 2.88
C LEU A 51 6.47 -20.87 1.41
N LYS A 52 6.82 -21.94 0.67
CA LYS A 52 6.40 -22.13 -0.72
C LYS A 52 4.88 -22.17 -0.88
N ARG A 53 4.19 -22.92 -0.02
CA ARG A 53 2.72 -23.05 -0.08
C ARG A 53 2.02 -21.72 0.16
N LEU A 54 2.49 -20.95 1.16
CA LEU A 54 1.98 -19.61 1.43
C LEU A 54 2.27 -18.64 0.27
N LEU A 55 3.49 -18.69 -0.30
CA LEU A 55 3.83 -17.87 -1.47
C LEU A 55 2.89 -18.11 -2.65
N TRP A 56 2.67 -19.38 -3.01
CA TRP A 56 1.77 -19.73 -4.09
C TRP A 56 0.34 -19.28 -3.81
N SER A 57 -0.17 -19.53 -2.61
CA SER A 57 -1.52 -19.15 -2.24
C SER A 57 -1.73 -17.65 -2.22
N LEU A 58 -0.80 -16.88 -1.63
CA LEU A 58 -0.90 -15.43 -1.57
C LEU A 58 -0.70 -14.78 -2.93
N THR A 59 0.17 -15.35 -3.79
CA THR A 59 0.32 -14.88 -5.17
C THR A 59 -0.94 -15.16 -5.98
N ALA A 60 -1.55 -16.34 -5.83
CA ALA A 60 -2.83 -16.66 -6.49
C ALA A 60 -3.96 -15.73 -6.02
N THR A 61 -4.04 -15.46 -4.70
CA THR A 61 -5.01 -14.49 -4.15
C THR A 61 -4.75 -13.08 -4.68
N GLY A 62 -3.50 -12.64 -4.73
CA GLY A 62 -3.12 -11.35 -5.29
C GLY A 62 -3.47 -11.23 -6.78
N PHE A 63 -3.27 -12.31 -7.54
CA PHE A 63 -3.67 -12.37 -8.95
C PHE A 63 -5.19 -12.31 -9.13
N LEU A 64 -5.96 -12.97 -8.26
CA LEU A 64 -7.42 -12.86 -8.27
C LEU A 64 -7.88 -11.42 -7.98
N ILE A 65 -7.29 -10.76 -6.98
CA ILE A 65 -7.58 -9.36 -6.68
C ILE A 65 -7.21 -8.47 -7.86
N PHE A 66 -6.06 -8.72 -8.50
CA PHE A 66 -5.66 -8.02 -9.73
C PHE A 66 -6.73 -8.15 -10.81
N ILE A 67 -7.23 -9.37 -11.11
CA ILE A 67 -8.27 -9.59 -12.12
C ILE A 67 -9.54 -8.81 -11.77
N VAL A 68 -10.00 -8.90 -10.52
CA VAL A 68 -11.23 -8.21 -10.08
C VAL A 68 -11.10 -6.70 -10.23
N LEU A 69 -9.97 -6.11 -9.80
CA LEU A 69 -9.72 -4.68 -9.94
C LEU A 69 -9.54 -4.26 -11.40
N PHE A 70 -8.85 -5.08 -12.20
CA PHE A 70 -8.56 -4.78 -13.60
C PHE A 70 -9.84 -4.81 -14.43
N VAL A 71 -10.65 -5.86 -14.30
CA VAL A 71 -11.93 -5.99 -15.01
C VAL A 71 -12.95 -4.97 -14.50
N GLY A 72 -12.98 -4.75 -13.17
CA GLY A 72 -13.88 -3.79 -12.53
C GLY A 72 -13.45 -2.33 -12.63
N ALA A 73 -12.28 -2.01 -13.20
CA ALA A 73 -11.67 -0.68 -13.16
C ALA A 73 -12.60 0.43 -13.66
N LYS A 74 -13.29 0.23 -14.77
CA LYS A 74 -14.24 1.22 -15.33
C LYS A 74 -15.44 1.45 -14.42
N SER A 75 -15.97 0.39 -13.82
CA SER A 75 -17.10 0.50 -12.88
C SER A 75 -16.68 1.22 -11.61
N ILE A 76 -15.51 0.90 -11.07
CA ILE A 76 -14.93 1.56 -9.89
C ILE A 76 -14.70 3.05 -10.19
N ALA A 77 -14.08 3.39 -11.32
CA ALA A 77 -13.85 4.77 -11.74
C ALA A 77 -15.18 5.56 -11.88
N SER A 78 -16.20 4.93 -12.46
CA SER A 78 -17.54 5.53 -12.56
C SER A 78 -18.18 5.78 -11.19
N LEU A 79 -18.05 4.83 -10.25
CA LEU A 79 -18.54 4.99 -8.88
C LEU A 79 -17.78 6.09 -8.11
N MET A 80 -16.50 6.31 -8.44
CA MET A 80 -15.70 7.42 -7.90
C MET A 80 -16.07 8.80 -8.52
N GLY A 81 -16.95 8.80 -9.54
CA GLY A 81 -17.40 10.03 -10.22
C GLY A 81 -16.51 10.49 -11.37
N ASP A 82 -15.46 9.76 -11.73
CA ASP A 82 -14.52 10.11 -12.81
C ASP A 82 -14.01 8.89 -13.59
N VAL A 83 -14.57 8.66 -14.77
CA VAL A 83 -14.20 7.53 -15.65
C VAL A 83 -12.75 7.62 -16.18
N HIS A 84 -12.16 8.82 -16.20
CA HIS A 84 -10.77 9.02 -16.67
C HIS A 84 -9.74 8.41 -15.70
N LEU A 85 -10.15 8.03 -14.49
CA LEU A 85 -9.30 7.29 -13.54
C LEU A 85 -9.09 5.81 -13.91
N THR A 86 -9.83 5.27 -14.90
CA THR A 86 -9.75 3.85 -15.29
C THR A 86 -8.32 3.37 -15.54
N PRO A 87 -7.45 4.06 -16.34
CA PRO A 87 -6.08 3.62 -16.55
C PRO A 87 -5.24 3.59 -15.27
N MET A 88 -5.54 4.50 -14.33
CA MET A 88 -4.85 4.56 -13.04
C MET A 88 -5.25 3.39 -12.14
N ILE A 89 -6.50 2.95 -12.17
CA ILE A 89 -6.97 1.74 -11.45
C ILE A 89 -6.34 0.49 -12.04
N HIS A 90 -6.22 0.39 -13.39
CA HIS A 90 -5.47 -0.68 -14.03
C HIS A 90 -4.01 -0.71 -13.55
N ALA A 91 -3.36 0.45 -13.47
CA ALA A 91 -2.00 0.56 -12.97
C ALA A 91 -1.88 0.13 -11.49
N ALA A 92 -2.81 0.57 -10.64
CA ALA A 92 -2.84 0.20 -9.23
C ALA A 92 -3.05 -1.31 -9.02
N SER A 93 -3.89 -1.94 -9.85
CA SER A 93 -4.18 -3.37 -9.76
C SER A 93 -2.93 -4.24 -9.95
N LEU A 94 -1.96 -3.82 -10.79
CA LEU A 94 -0.70 -4.54 -11.02
C LEU A 94 0.09 -4.78 -9.71
N SER A 95 -0.02 -3.87 -8.76
CA SER A 95 0.66 -3.99 -7.47
C SER A 95 0.25 -5.24 -6.70
N PHE A 96 -1.03 -5.66 -6.82
CA PHE A 96 -1.56 -6.79 -6.06
C PHE A 96 -0.95 -8.14 -6.44
N ILE A 97 -0.39 -8.28 -7.64
CA ILE A 97 0.29 -9.51 -8.09
C ILE A 97 1.47 -9.84 -7.17
N VAL A 98 2.21 -8.82 -6.68
CA VAL A 98 3.44 -9.02 -5.91
C VAL A 98 3.29 -8.75 -4.40
N ILE A 99 2.22 -8.08 -3.98
CA ILE A 99 1.98 -7.69 -2.57
C ILE A 99 2.00 -8.89 -1.63
N GLY A 100 1.37 -10.01 -2.02
CA GLY A 100 1.34 -11.22 -1.22
C GLY A 100 2.73 -11.81 -0.97
N ALA A 101 3.53 -11.91 -2.03
CA ALA A 101 4.90 -12.40 -1.95
C ALA A 101 5.79 -11.44 -1.13
N LEU A 102 5.66 -10.13 -1.34
CA LEU A 102 6.43 -9.13 -0.61
C LEU A 102 6.14 -9.18 0.90
N GLY A 103 4.85 -9.21 1.28
CA GLY A 103 4.45 -9.28 2.68
C GLY A 103 4.94 -10.54 3.37
N LEU A 104 4.85 -11.69 2.69
CA LEU A 104 5.35 -12.94 3.21
C LEU A 104 6.87 -12.93 3.40
N LEU A 105 7.62 -12.41 2.43
CA LEU A 105 9.08 -12.31 2.53
C LEU A 105 9.51 -11.36 3.66
N ARG A 106 8.82 -10.23 3.84
CA ARG A 106 9.04 -9.36 5.01
C ARG A 106 8.78 -10.10 6.32
N GLY A 107 7.69 -10.88 6.39
CA GLY A 107 7.37 -11.70 7.54
C GLY A 107 8.41 -12.78 7.84
N HIS A 108 8.98 -13.40 6.79
CA HIS A 108 10.06 -14.37 6.92
C HIS A 108 11.28 -13.79 7.66
N PHE A 109 11.74 -12.58 7.29
CA PHE A 109 12.85 -11.94 7.98
C PHE A 109 12.47 -11.47 9.39
N GLN A 110 11.24 -10.95 9.59
CA GLN A 110 10.75 -10.55 10.91
C GLN A 110 10.67 -11.75 11.87
N ALA A 111 10.22 -12.92 11.41
CA ALA A 111 10.18 -14.14 12.18
C ALA A 111 11.58 -14.58 12.64
N LYS A 112 12.60 -14.31 11.84
CA LYS A 112 14.02 -14.52 12.20
C LYS A 112 14.61 -13.41 13.07
N ARG A 113 13.78 -12.43 13.50
CA ARG A 113 14.21 -11.23 14.25
C ARG A 113 15.18 -10.32 13.49
N ASP A 114 15.27 -10.47 12.16
CA ASP A 114 16.02 -9.58 11.29
C ASP A 114 15.08 -8.46 10.78
N MET A 115 15.05 -7.35 11.49
CA MET A 115 14.25 -6.18 11.10
C MET A 115 14.95 -5.29 10.05
N HIS A 116 16.25 -5.53 9.79
CA HIS A 116 17.00 -4.71 8.82
C HIS A 116 16.56 -5.00 7.39
N MET A 117 16.33 -6.27 7.04
CA MET A 117 15.93 -6.64 5.68
C MET A 117 14.58 -6.07 5.26
N PRO A 118 13.50 -6.16 6.07
CA PRO A 118 12.27 -5.44 5.81
C PRO A 118 12.46 -3.92 5.65
N ALA A 119 13.26 -3.28 6.52
CA ALA A 119 13.53 -1.85 6.45
C ALA A 119 14.26 -1.48 5.15
N TYR A 120 15.31 -2.20 4.76
CA TYR A 120 16.01 -1.99 3.48
C TYR A 120 15.08 -2.18 2.28
N SER A 121 14.19 -3.18 2.35
CA SER A 121 13.20 -3.40 1.29
C SER A 121 12.24 -2.23 1.13
N GLN A 122 11.84 -1.59 2.24
CA GLN A 122 10.98 -0.39 2.22
C GLN A 122 11.72 0.83 1.66
N VAL A 123 12.97 1.03 2.06
CA VAL A 123 13.80 2.12 1.51
C VAL A 123 13.98 1.93 0.00
N LEU A 124 14.30 0.71 -0.45
CA LEU A 124 14.45 0.41 -1.88
C LEU A 124 13.15 0.64 -2.65
N GLU A 125 12.02 0.16 -2.12
CA GLU A 125 10.69 0.40 -2.69
C GLU A 125 10.41 1.90 -2.88
N GLN A 126 10.63 2.70 -1.84
CA GLN A 126 10.40 4.14 -1.89
C GLN A 126 11.39 4.85 -2.83
N SER A 127 12.64 4.42 -2.86
CA SER A 127 13.65 4.99 -3.77
C SER A 127 13.29 4.76 -5.24
N ILE A 128 12.83 3.55 -5.59
CA ILE A 128 12.35 3.23 -6.94
C ILE A 128 11.12 4.10 -7.27
N ARG A 129 10.14 4.15 -6.36
CA ARG A 129 8.91 4.94 -6.55
C ARG A 129 9.22 6.42 -6.78
N VAL A 130 10.01 7.02 -5.90
CA VAL A 130 10.38 8.44 -6.00
C VAL A 130 11.21 8.72 -7.26
N GLY A 131 12.13 7.83 -7.62
CA GLY A 131 12.92 7.95 -8.83
C GLY A 131 12.06 7.97 -10.09
N ILE A 132 11.11 7.04 -10.22
CA ILE A 132 10.19 6.98 -11.36
C ILE A 132 9.26 8.20 -11.37
N ILE A 133 8.69 8.60 -10.23
CA ILE A 133 7.85 9.80 -10.13
C ILE A 133 8.65 11.05 -10.55
N GLY A 134 9.93 11.14 -10.18
CA GLY A 134 10.80 12.22 -10.63
C GLY A 134 10.95 12.28 -12.16
N VAL A 135 11.15 11.13 -12.80
CA VAL A 135 11.19 11.03 -14.27
C VAL A 135 9.84 11.42 -14.89
N VAL A 136 8.73 10.95 -14.32
CA VAL A 136 7.37 11.30 -14.80
C VAL A 136 7.12 12.81 -14.74
N ILE A 137 7.55 13.46 -13.67
CA ILE A 137 7.43 14.93 -13.54
C ILE A 137 8.23 15.64 -14.64
N LEU A 138 9.45 15.19 -14.92
CA LEU A 138 10.28 15.75 -15.99
C LEU A 138 9.65 15.56 -17.37
N LEU A 139 9.02 14.39 -17.62
CA LEU A 139 8.31 14.12 -18.86
C LEU A 139 7.03 14.95 -18.98
N PHE A 140 6.30 15.13 -17.88
CA PHE A 140 5.11 15.98 -17.84
C PHE A 140 5.41 17.41 -18.26
N VAL A 141 6.50 17.99 -17.73
CA VAL A 141 6.93 19.35 -18.06
C VAL A 141 7.40 19.49 -19.53
N LYS A 142 7.98 18.41 -20.10
CA LYS A 142 8.57 18.47 -21.45
C LYS A 142 7.65 18.04 -22.59
N GLN A 143 6.65 17.20 -22.33
CA GLN A 143 5.91 16.48 -23.36
C GLN A 143 4.38 16.70 -23.31
N ASP A 144 3.88 17.70 -22.58
CA ASP A 144 2.44 17.99 -22.45
C ASP A 144 1.57 16.76 -22.11
N LEU A 145 2.07 15.89 -21.23
CA LEU A 145 1.29 14.73 -20.76
C LEU A 145 0.01 15.21 -20.04
N SER A 146 -1.09 14.49 -20.22
CA SER A 146 -2.27 14.77 -19.40
C SER A 146 -2.04 14.39 -17.93
N ILE A 147 -2.80 15.02 -17.02
CA ILE A 147 -2.73 14.74 -15.56
C ILE A 147 -3.00 13.24 -15.27
N TYR A 148 -3.91 12.61 -16.01
CA TYR A 148 -4.24 11.19 -15.87
C TYR A 148 -3.12 10.27 -16.38
N GLN A 149 -2.41 10.66 -17.45
CA GLN A 149 -1.24 9.92 -17.93
C GLN A 149 -0.09 10.01 -16.92
N ALA A 150 0.21 11.20 -16.43
CA ALA A 150 1.23 11.39 -15.40
C ALA A 150 0.86 10.62 -14.12
N GLY A 151 -0.41 10.68 -13.70
CA GLY A 151 -0.94 9.90 -12.58
C GLY A 151 -0.80 8.39 -12.78
N THR A 152 -1.11 7.89 -13.98
CA THR A 152 -0.97 6.46 -14.31
C THR A 152 0.47 5.99 -14.14
N TRP A 153 1.44 6.72 -14.68
CA TRP A 153 2.86 6.39 -14.53
C TRP A 153 3.35 6.50 -13.09
N ALA A 154 2.86 7.50 -12.33
CA ALA A 154 3.17 7.64 -10.91
C ALA A 154 2.62 6.45 -10.07
N ILE A 155 1.46 5.91 -10.42
CA ILE A 155 0.90 4.72 -9.77
C ILE A 155 1.67 3.46 -10.18
N ILE A 156 2.04 3.31 -11.47
CA ILE A 156 2.89 2.20 -11.95
C ILE A 156 4.22 2.17 -11.19
N ALA A 157 4.77 3.33 -10.82
CA ALA A 157 5.98 3.40 -10.01
C ALA A 157 5.88 2.61 -8.70
N SER A 158 4.69 2.56 -8.08
CA SER A 158 4.44 1.76 -6.89
C SER A 158 4.56 0.26 -7.17
N ALA A 159 4.02 -0.22 -8.30
CA ALA A 159 4.15 -1.62 -8.69
C ALA A 159 5.61 -2.03 -8.92
N PHE A 160 6.40 -1.17 -9.58
CA PHE A 160 7.85 -1.38 -9.74
C PHE A 160 8.60 -1.34 -8.41
N GLY A 161 8.22 -0.46 -7.49
CA GLY A 161 8.78 -0.42 -6.14
C GLY A 161 8.54 -1.73 -5.39
N PHE A 162 7.31 -2.23 -5.37
CA PHE A 162 6.97 -3.52 -4.75
C PHE A 162 7.71 -4.69 -5.41
N LEU A 163 7.79 -4.70 -6.74
CA LEU A 163 8.52 -5.74 -7.48
C LEU A 163 10.01 -5.72 -7.12
N GLY A 164 10.65 -4.55 -7.13
CA GLY A 164 12.06 -4.40 -6.77
C GLY A 164 12.36 -4.87 -5.34
N ALA A 165 11.51 -4.48 -4.38
CA ALA A 165 11.61 -4.94 -3.00
C ALA A 165 11.43 -6.47 -2.87
N THR A 166 10.49 -7.03 -3.64
CA THR A 166 10.23 -8.48 -3.65
C THR A 166 11.46 -9.24 -4.19
N ILE A 167 12.03 -8.79 -5.31
CA ILE A 167 13.24 -9.40 -5.91
C ILE A 167 14.42 -9.29 -4.96
N PHE A 168 14.60 -8.15 -4.30
CA PHE A 168 15.67 -7.95 -3.32
C PHE A 168 15.58 -8.96 -2.17
N LEU A 169 14.42 -9.06 -1.50
CA LEU A 169 14.22 -10.00 -0.40
C LEU A 169 14.28 -11.46 -0.86
N TRP A 170 13.75 -11.76 -2.04
CA TRP A 170 13.82 -13.11 -2.61
C TRP A 170 15.25 -13.60 -2.79
N ARG A 171 16.17 -12.74 -3.25
CA ARG A 171 17.59 -13.08 -3.42
C ARG A 171 18.35 -13.23 -2.11
N LYS A 172 17.88 -12.55 -1.05
CA LYS A 172 18.52 -12.56 0.27
C LYS A 172 17.96 -13.61 1.23
N ARG A 173 16.85 -14.28 0.83
CA ARG A 173 16.24 -15.29 1.70
C ARG A 173 17.17 -16.48 1.88
N ASP A 174 17.28 -16.93 3.11
CA ASP A 174 17.87 -18.20 3.49
C ASP A 174 16.80 -19.06 4.16
N VAL A 175 16.43 -20.15 3.53
CA VAL A 175 15.39 -21.07 4.02
C VAL A 175 16.04 -22.44 4.20
N PRO A 176 16.02 -23.02 5.41
CA PRO A 176 16.56 -24.34 5.67
C PRO A 176 15.91 -25.37 4.73
N HIS A 177 16.76 -26.18 4.10
CA HIS A 177 16.31 -27.24 3.20
C HIS A 177 15.93 -28.48 4.04
N ASN A 178 14.92 -28.34 4.86
CA ASN A 178 14.39 -29.45 5.65
C ASN A 178 13.18 -30.04 4.92
N ASN A 179 13.28 -31.32 4.55
CA ASN A 179 12.24 -32.08 3.87
C ASN A 179 11.23 -32.70 4.87
N ASP A 180 11.11 -32.16 6.07
CA ASP A 180 10.20 -32.68 7.06
C ASP A 180 8.74 -32.64 6.56
N GLU A 181 8.00 -33.66 6.94
CA GLU A 181 6.59 -33.82 6.61
C GLU A 181 5.83 -32.51 6.84
N MET A 182 5.02 -32.11 5.87
CA MET A 182 4.27 -30.84 5.93
C MET A 182 3.34 -30.82 7.13
N PRO A 183 3.60 -29.98 8.16
CA PRO A 183 2.59 -29.75 9.18
C PRO A 183 1.34 -29.16 8.49
N SER A 184 0.17 -29.58 8.94
CA SER A 184 -1.09 -29.01 8.46
C SER A 184 -1.08 -27.50 8.74
N LEU A 185 -1.06 -26.69 7.67
CA LEU A 185 -1.00 -25.24 7.80
C LEU A 185 -2.30 -24.75 8.46
N PRO A 186 -2.26 -24.04 9.58
CA PRO A 186 -3.45 -23.55 10.24
C PRO A 186 -4.01 -22.31 9.51
N TRP A 187 -4.53 -22.51 8.30
CA TRP A 187 -5.07 -21.46 7.42
C TRP A 187 -6.03 -20.51 8.12
N ARG A 188 -6.91 -21.06 8.97
CA ARG A 188 -7.89 -20.25 9.71
C ARG A 188 -7.18 -19.25 10.63
N LYS A 189 -6.15 -19.67 11.36
CA LYS A 189 -5.38 -18.79 12.23
C LYS A 189 -4.66 -17.72 11.41
N PHE A 190 -4.03 -18.09 10.30
CA PHE A 190 -3.32 -17.15 9.44
C PHE A 190 -4.25 -16.09 8.83
N ILE A 191 -5.40 -16.51 8.28
CA ILE A 191 -6.38 -15.60 7.69
C ILE A 191 -6.94 -14.66 8.76
N VAL A 192 -7.36 -15.18 9.92
CA VAL A 192 -7.90 -14.36 11.02
C VAL A 192 -6.86 -13.35 11.50
N ALA A 193 -5.61 -13.77 11.70
CA ALA A 193 -4.53 -12.86 12.08
C ALA A 193 -4.31 -11.78 11.01
N THR A 194 -4.25 -12.16 9.72
CA THR A 194 -4.10 -11.20 8.62
C THR A 194 -5.23 -10.17 8.61
N VAL A 195 -6.48 -10.61 8.80
CA VAL A 195 -7.64 -9.71 8.82
C VAL A 195 -7.59 -8.77 10.02
N ILE A 196 -7.27 -9.28 11.22
CA ILE A 196 -7.16 -8.45 12.44
C ILE A 196 -6.07 -7.38 12.25
N PHE A 197 -4.86 -7.77 11.81
CA PHE A 197 -3.78 -6.83 11.58
C PHE A 197 -4.11 -5.85 10.43
N ALA A 198 -4.79 -6.30 9.37
CA ALA A 198 -5.24 -5.42 8.29
C ALA A 198 -6.23 -4.37 8.81
N ILE A 199 -7.28 -4.78 9.52
CA ILE A 199 -8.30 -3.86 10.05
C ILE A 199 -7.64 -2.82 10.97
N SER A 200 -6.72 -3.21 11.85
CA SER A 200 -6.04 -2.29 12.75
C SER A 200 -5.32 -1.14 12.04
N HIS A 201 -4.79 -1.39 10.84
CA HIS A 201 -4.06 -0.40 10.05
C HIS A 201 -4.92 0.28 8.98
N LEU A 202 -6.03 -0.35 8.58
CA LEU A 202 -6.93 0.20 7.55
C LEU A 202 -7.85 1.30 8.08
N ILE A 203 -8.03 1.43 9.39
CA ILE A 203 -8.93 2.46 9.98
C ILE A 203 -8.59 3.85 9.44
N VAL A 204 -7.30 4.19 9.34
CA VAL A 204 -6.85 5.50 8.82
C VAL A 204 -7.13 5.64 7.32
N ILE A 205 -7.16 4.53 6.58
CA ILE A 205 -7.36 4.53 5.11
C ILE A 205 -8.85 4.49 4.77
N LEU A 206 -9.70 3.94 5.64
CA LEU A 206 -11.14 3.82 5.40
C LEU A 206 -11.80 5.16 5.11
N TRP A 207 -11.43 6.22 5.83
CA TRP A 207 -11.99 7.53 5.57
C TRP A 207 -11.56 8.07 4.18
N GLN A 208 -10.32 7.81 3.75
CA GLN A 208 -9.86 8.18 2.40
C GLN A 208 -10.61 7.41 1.31
N VAL A 209 -10.95 6.13 1.57
CA VAL A 209 -11.81 5.34 0.67
C VAL A 209 -13.19 6.00 0.57
N VAL A 210 -13.81 6.35 1.71
CA VAL A 210 -15.11 7.04 1.71
C VAL A 210 -15.02 8.35 0.92
N ASP A 211 -14.02 9.17 1.17
CA ASP A 211 -13.79 10.43 0.46
C ASP A 211 -13.65 10.23 -1.05
N SER A 212 -12.94 9.19 -1.47
CA SER A 212 -12.75 8.90 -2.90
C SER A 212 -14.05 8.54 -3.63
N PHE A 213 -15.02 7.98 -2.94
CA PHE A 213 -16.34 7.62 -3.53
C PHE A 213 -17.42 8.69 -3.33
N THR A 214 -17.24 9.60 -2.39
CA THR A 214 -18.33 10.53 -1.99
C THR A 214 -18.08 11.96 -2.43
N ILE A 215 -16.91 12.55 -2.21
CA ILE A 215 -16.72 14.01 -2.34
C ILE A 215 -16.98 14.51 -3.76
N VAL A 216 -16.39 13.92 -4.78
CA VAL A 216 -16.62 14.38 -6.19
C VAL A 216 -18.08 14.21 -6.57
N ASN A 217 -18.70 13.10 -6.20
CA ASN A 217 -20.11 12.85 -6.48
C ASN A 217 -21.02 13.87 -5.76
N MET A 218 -20.74 14.20 -4.50
CA MET A 218 -21.52 15.21 -3.75
C MET A 218 -21.34 16.62 -4.32
N LEU A 219 -20.12 17.00 -4.71
CA LEU A 219 -19.87 18.30 -5.34
C LEU A 219 -20.61 18.43 -6.69
N ARG A 220 -20.63 17.36 -7.49
CA ARG A 220 -21.31 17.37 -8.80
C ARG A 220 -22.83 17.30 -8.69
N TYR A 221 -23.34 16.31 -7.97
CA TYR A 221 -24.79 16.02 -7.94
C TYR A 221 -25.51 16.69 -6.77
N GLY A 222 -24.82 16.97 -5.68
CA GLY A 222 -25.39 17.66 -4.52
C GLY A 222 -25.30 19.17 -4.63
N SER A 223 -24.15 19.71 -5.04
CA SER A 223 -23.95 21.19 -5.16
C SER A 223 -24.05 21.68 -6.60
N GLY A 224 -24.26 20.82 -7.59
CA GLY A 224 -24.44 21.22 -8.99
C GLY A 224 -23.18 21.75 -9.67
N LEU A 225 -21.99 21.54 -9.12
CA LEU A 225 -20.74 22.04 -9.70
C LEU A 225 -20.40 21.35 -11.02
N PRO A 226 -19.84 22.06 -12.02
CA PRO A 226 -19.24 21.46 -13.21
C PRO A 226 -18.13 20.49 -12.82
N PHE A 227 -17.93 19.44 -13.62
CA PHE A 227 -16.92 18.40 -13.33
C PHE A 227 -15.54 18.97 -13.04
N LYS A 228 -15.06 19.92 -13.86
CA LYS A 228 -13.74 20.52 -13.71
C LYS A 228 -13.59 21.26 -12.37
N GLU A 229 -14.61 22.01 -11.96
CA GLU A 229 -14.60 22.72 -10.68
C GLU A 229 -14.63 21.71 -9.52
N ALA A 230 -15.44 20.66 -9.61
CA ALA A 230 -15.54 19.64 -8.57
C ALA A 230 -14.20 18.92 -8.32
N ILE A 231 -13.43 18.60 -9.37
CA ILE A 231 -12.12 17.96 -9.21
C ILE A 231 -11.05 18.93 -8.67
N THR A 232 -11.13 20.22 -9.02
CA THR A 232 -10.24 21.25 -8.48
C THR A 232 -10.50 21.47 -7.00
N GLU A 233 -11.77 21.60 -6.58
CA GLU A 233 -12.16 21.73 -5.17
C GLU A 233 -11.73 20.50 -4.35
N LYS A 234 -11.90 19.30 -4.91
CA LYS A 234 -11.40 18.07 -4.29
C LYS A 234 -9.87 18.08 -4.14
N GLY A 235 -9.15 18.59 -5.13
CA GLY A 235 -7.69 18.74 -5.09
C GLY A 235 -7.22 19.69 -3.98
N ILE A 236 -7.95 20.80 -3.79
CA ILE A 236 -7.69 21.75 -2.68
C ILE A 236 -7.94 21.08 -1.33
N TYR A 237 -9.04 20.33 -1.19
CA TYR A 237 -9.32 19.53 0.00
C TYR A 237 -8.19 18.52 0.28
N ASP A 238 -7.74 17.78 -0.72
CA ASP A 238 -6.68 16.78 -0.61
C ASP A 238 -5.34 17.39 -0.20
N ARG A 239 -5.09 18.65 -0.58
CA ARG A 239 -3.91 19.41 -0.12
C ARG A 239 -3.94 19.61 1.39
N GLY A 240 -5.08 20.04 1.93
CA GLY A 240 -5.29 20.17 3.38
C GLY A 240 -5.17 18.83 4.11
N ALA A 241 -5.79 17.78 3.59
CA ALA A 241 -5.71 16.43 4.13
C ALA A 241 -4.27 15.89 4.18
N SER A 242 -3.45 16.21 3.17
CA SER A 242 -2.03 15.82 3.14
C SER A 242 -1.24 16.45 4.27
N PHE A 243 -1.47 17.72 4.64
CA PHE A 243 -0.84 18.36 5.79
C PHE A 243 -1.25 17.72 7.11
N ILE A 244 -2.55 17.43 7.29
CA ILE A 244 -3.05 16.73 8.48
C ILE A 244 -2.39 15.35 8.59
N GLN A 245 -2.26 14.62 7.50
CA GLN A 245 -1.63 13.31 7.49
C GLN A 245 -0.15 13.38 7.89
N MET A 246 0.60 14.39 7.46
CA MET A 246 1.97 14.63 7.92
C MET A 246 2.03 14.84 9.43
N GLY A 247 1.14 15.66 10.00
CA GLY A 247 1.03 15.88 11.44
C GLY A 247 0.73 14.57 12.20
N LEU A 248 -0.19 13.75 11.69
CA LEU A 248 -0.52 12.45 12.27
C LEU A 248 0.66 11.48 12.26
N ILE A 249 1.47 11.45 11.20
CA ILE A 249 2.67 10.61 11.12
C ILE A 249 3.67 11.02 12.22
N VAL A 250 3.92 12.32 12.38
CA VAL A 250 4.81 12.81 13.43
C VAL A 250 4.28 12.41 14.81
N THR A 251 3.01 12.66 15.09
CA THR A 251 2.38 12.36 16.39
C THR A 251 2.42 10.86 16.70
N THR A 252 2.08 10.00 15.73
CA THR A 252 2.12 8.54 15.92
C THR A 252 3.53 8.03 16.13
N THR A 253 4.53 8.60 15.44
CA THR A 253 5.93 8.24 15.65
C THR A 253 6.38 8.60 17.07
N PHE A 254 6.02 9.78 17.57
CA PHE A 254 6.26 10.15 18.97
C PHE A 254 5.60 9.19 19.95
N CYS A 255 4.35 8.79 19.71
CA CYS A 255 3.66 7.81 20.57
C CYS A 255 4.41 6.47 20.62
N PHE A 256 4.90 5.97 19.48
CA PHE A 256 5.67 4.72 19.43
C PHE A 256 6.98 4.79 20.22
N VAL A 257 7.61 5.95 20.30
CA VAL A 257 8.83 6.16 21.11
C VAL A 257 8.49 6.35 22.59
N LEU A 258 7.45 7.12 22.90
CA LEU A 258 7.11 7.47 24.29
C LEU A 258 6.49 6.30 25.07
N ILE A 259 5.66 5.46 24.43
CA ILE A 259 4.98 4.35 25.12
C ILE A 259 5.96 3.38 25.81
N PRO A 260 7.02 2.86 25.13
CA PRO A 260 8.01 2.01 25.78
C PRO A 260 8.75 2.71 26.92
N LEU A 261 9.14 3.98 26.72
CA LEU A 261 9.85 4.77 27.75
C LEU A 261 9.00 4.96 29.00
N LEU A 262 7.74 5.34 28.85
CA LEU A 262 6.80 5.50 29.96
C LEU A 262 6.53 4.17 30.68
N THR A 263 6.45 3.08 29.93
CA THR A 263 6.24 1.74 30.49
C THR A 263 7.45 1.30 31.31
N GLU A 264 8.66 1.60 30.86
CA GLU A 264 9.90 1.28 31.58
C GLU A 264 10.03 2.14 32.86
N THR A 265 9.74 3.43 32.76
CA THR A 265 9.76 4.35 33.94
C THR A 265 8.78 3.89 34.99
N LYS A 266 7.54 3.54 34.59
CA LYS A 266 6.54 3.01 35.51
C LYS A 266 6.97 1.70 36.20
N LYS A 267 7.70 0.82 35.49
CA LYS A 267 8.24 -0.42 36.06
C LYS A 267 9.38 -0.16 37.07
N ARG A 268 10.12 0.94 36.92
CA ARG A 268 11.19 1.34 37.80
C ARG A 268 10.69 2.10 39.04
N GLY A 269 9.40 2.37 39.18
CA GLY A 269 8.79 2.99 40.35
C GLY A 269 9.01 4.49 40.47
N GLN A 270 9.29 5.17 39.39
CA GLN A 270 9.37 6.64 39.30
C GLN A 270 8.10 7.23 38.69
#